data_ed9255bb0ea1df5d98167c1050dcbc94
#
_entry.id   ed9255bb0ea1df5d98167c1050dcbc94
#
_cell.length_a   1.000
_cell.length_b   1.000
_cell.length_c   1.000
_cell.angle_alpha   90.00
_cell.angle_beta   90.00
_cell.angle_gamma   90.00
#
_symmetry.space_group_name_H-M   'P 1'
#
loop_
_entity.id
_entity.type
_entity.pdbx_description
1 polymer ?
#
loop_
_entity_poly.entity_id
_entity_poly.type
_entity_poly.pdbx_seq_one_letter_code
_entity_poly.pdbx_strand_id
1 'polypeptide(L)'
;MEKVLSEPREASRWSLLWYWAPVVLYAALIFYLSSLPHPEEKFPEFLFKKVGDKLLHLVEYGVLGVCCYRAFRWAAGATAARHALVLAIVASSFYGMTDEIHQAFVPFRESSWLDWVADTVGAAMGAVGSNRMSGRVTEAGLP
;
A
#
# COMPACT_ATOMS: atom_id res chain seq x y z
N MET A 1 -41.49 19.04 8.30
CA MET A 1 -40.09 19.32 7.90
C MET A 1 -39.39 17.97 7.79
N GLU A 2 -39.50 17.38 6.60
CA GLU A 2 -39.03 16.03 6.29
C GLU A 2 -37.52 16.10 6.07
N LYS A 3 -36.78 15.38 6.92
CA LYS A 3 -35.33 15.29 6.85
C LYS A 3 -35.01 14.40 5.66
N VAL A 4 -34.67 15.02 4.51
CA VAL A 4 -34.16 14.32 3.34
C VAL A 4 -32.88 13.62 3.78
N LEU A 5 -33.00 12.32 4.07
CA LEU A 5 -31.85 11.45 4.27
C LEU A 5 -31.13 11.40 2.92
N SER A 6 -30.03 12.10 2.81
CA SER A 6 -29.14 11.99 1.66
C SER A 6 -28.69 10.54 1.53
N GLU A 7 -29.14 9.89 0.46
CA GLU A 7 -28.70 8.56 0.10
C GLU A 7 -27.16 8.49 0.09
N PRO A 8 -26.57 7.40 0.55
CA PRO A 8 -25.11 7.21 0.46
C PRO A 8 -24.74 7.29 -1.03
N ARG A 9 -23.93 8.27 -1.37
CA ARG A 9 -23.42 8.44 -2.73
C ARG A 9 -22.67 7.16 -3.13
N GLU A 10 -23.28 6.34 -3.99
CA GLU A 10 -22.57 5.21 -4.59
C GLU A 10 -21.29 5.70 -5.25
N ALA A 11 -20.17 5.05 -4.92
CA ALA A 11 -18.89 5.39 -5.52
C ALA A 11 -19.00 5.24 -7.04
N SER A 12 -18.81 6.33 -7.78
CA SER A 12 -18.89 6.28 -9.23
C SER A 12 -17.81 5.30 -9.77
N ARG A 13 -18.06 4.67 -10.93
CA ARG A 13 -17.09 3.77 -11.57
C ARG A 13 -15.72 4.46 -11.76
N TRP A 14 -15.72 5.76 -12.00
CA TRP A 14 -14.52 6.57 -12.15
C TRP A 14 -13.78 6.76 -10.81
N SER A 15 -14.49 6.93 -9.70
CA SER A 15 -13.83 7.00 -8.38
C SER A 15 -13.22 5.66 -7.99
N LEU A 16 -13.88 4.54 -8.29
CA LEU A 16 -13.30 3.21 -8.08
C LEU A 16 -11.99 3.05 -8.86
N LEU A 17 -11.99 3.34 -10.15
CA LEU A 17 -10.78 3.25 -10.98
C LEU A 17 -9.67 4.19 -10.48
N TRP A 18 -10.00 5.44 -10.13
CA TRP A 18 -9.02 6.42 -9.70
C TRP A 18 -8.28 6.03 -8.40
N TYR A 19 -8.96 5.36 -7.49
CA TYR A 19 -8.36 4.95 -6.21
C TYR A 19 -7.77 3.54 -6.23
N TRP A 20 -8.36 2.60 -6.97
CA TRP A 20 -7.89 1.22 -7.02
C TRP A 20 -6.83 0.97 -8.09
N ALA A 21 -6.83 1.70 -9.21
CA ALA A 21 -5.81 1.53 -10.23
C ALA A 21 -4.38 1.76 -9.70
N PRO A 22 -4.09 2.80 -8.88
CA PRO A 22 -2.77 2.93 -8.26
C PRO A 22 -2.37 1.73 -7.39
N VAL A 23 -3.31 1.13 -6.66
CA VAL A 23 -3.05 -0.08 -5.85
C VAL A 23 -2.61 -1.23 -6.75
N VAL A 24 -3.39 -1.52 -7.79
CA VAL A 24 -3.14 -2.65 -8.70
C VAL A 24 -1.84 -2.44 -9.49
N LEU A 25 -1.65 -1.25 -10.04
CA LEU A 25 -0.46 -0.93 -10.83
C LEU A 25 0.81 -0.97 -9.97
N TYR A 26 0.74 -0.47 -8.75
CA TYR A 26 1.88 -0.46 -7.86
C TYR A 26 2.19 -1.86 -7.30
N ALA A 27 1.19 -2.64 -6.95
CA ALA A 27 1.36 -4.05 -6.59
C ALA A 27 1.97 -4.86 -7.76
N ALA A 28 1.51 -4.62 -8.98
CA ALA A 28 2.11 -5.25 -10.17
C ALA A 28 3.57 -4.83 -10.39
N LEU A 29 3.92 -3.57 -10.09
CA LEU A 29 5.31 -3.09 -10.13
C LEU A 29 6.17 -3.81 -9.09
N ILE A 30 5.72 -3.92 -7.83
CA ILE A 30 6.42 -4.68 -6.79
C ILE A 30 6.64 -6.12 -7.26
N PHE A 31 5.59 -6.80 -7.72
CA PHE A 31 5.69 -8.17 -8.24
C PHE A 31 6.71 -8.31 -9.37
N TYR A 32 6.74 -7.35 -10.29
CA TYR A 32 7.72 -7.35 -11.38
C TYR A 32 9.15 -7.22 -10.84
N LEU A 33 9.38 -6.28 -9.90
CA LEU A 33 10.70 -6.05 -9.33
C LEU A 33 11.18 -7.25 -8.48
N SER A 34 10.28 -7.86 -7.71
CA SER A 34 10.57 -9.05 -6.91
C SER A 34 10.82 -10.30 -7.75
N SER A 35 10.29 -10.33 -8.99
CA SER A 35 10.53 -11.42 -9.95
C SER A 35 11.89 -11.35 -10.66
N LEU A 36 12.68 -10.29 -10.47
CA LEU A 36 13.99 -10.15 -11.10
C LEU A 36 15.02 -11.05 -10.38
N PRO A 37 15.69 -11.99 -11.08
CA PRO A 37 16.63 -12.91 -10.44
C PRO A 37 17.95 -12.24 -10.02
N HIS A 38 18.36 -11.16 -10.70
CA HIS A 38 19.59 -10.40 -10.45
C HIS A 38 19.28 -8.90 -10.47
N PRO A 39 18.59 -8.37 -9.46
CA PRO A 39 18.23 -6.95 -9.43
C PRO A 39 19.46 -6.04 -9.32
N GLU A 40 20.56 -6.50 -8.69
CA GLU A 40 21.84 -5.80 -8.55
C GLU A 40 22.53 -5.48 -9.89
N GLU A 41 22.23 -6.24 -10.95
CA GLU A 41 22.75 -5.95 -12.29
C GLU A 41 22.06 -4.76 -12.96
N LYS A 42 20.84 -4.45 -12.53
CA LYS A 42 19.99 -3.40 -13.12
C LYS A 42 19.94 -2.12 -12.30
N PHE A 43 20.24 -2.21 -11.02
CA PHE A 43 20.13 -1.11 -10.07
C PHE A 43 21.43 -0.97 -9.27
N PRO A 44 21.70 0.19 -8.64
CA PRO A 44 22.87 0.40 -7.82
C PRO A 44 23.03 -0.65 -6.71
N GLU A 45 24.20 -1.28 -6.62
CA GLU A 45 24.51 -2.37 -5.67
C GLU A 45 24.20 -2.02 -4.20
N PHE A 46 24.35 -0.74 -3.81
CA PHE A 46 24.09 -0.32 -2.43
C PHE A 46 22.64 -0.53 -1.98
N LEU A 47 21.68 -0.60 -2.91
CA LEU A 47 20.27 -0.86 -2.61
C LEU A 47 20.02 -2.30 -2.13
N PHE A 48 20.90 -3.23 -2.53
CA PHE A 48 20.78 -4.67 -2.21
C PHE A 48 21.74 -5.13 -1.12
N LYS A 49 22.48 -4.20 -0.49
CA LYS A 49 23.18 -4.49 0.77
C LYS A 49 22.14 -4.65 1.87
N LYS A 50 22.42 -5.52 2.85
CA LYS A 50 21.50 -5.93 3.92
C LYS A 50 20.61 -4.82 4.52
N VAL A 51 21.14 -3.61 4.66
CA VAL A 51 20.40 -2.44 5.18
C VAL A 51 19.62 -1.75 4.06
N GLY A 52 20.20 -1.67 2.86
CA GLY A 52 19.55 -1.06 1.69
C GLY A 52 18.34 -1.84 1.23
N ASP A 53 18.42 -3.16 1.21
CA ASP A 53 17.34 -4.06 0.87
C ASP A 53 16.10 -3.84 1.76
N LYS A 54 16.28 -3.87 3.07
CA LYS A 54 15.19 -3.60 4.03
C LYS A 54 14.62 -2.19 3.94
N LEU A 55 15.45 -1.21 3.63
CA LEU A 55 14.99 0.15 3.40
C LEU A 55 14.16 0.24 2.10
N LEU A 56 14.55 -0.52 1.08
CA LEU A 56 13.80 -0.61 -0.17
C LEU A 56 12.40 -1.19 0.09
N HIS A 57 12.30 -2.34 0.76
CA HIS A 57 11.04 -2.95 1.18
C HIS A 57 10.17 -1.97 1.99
N LEU A 58 10.75 -1.30 2.98
CA LEU A 58 10.03 -0.32 3.80
C LEU A 58 9.45 0.84 2.96
N VAL A 59 10.21 1.36 2.00
CA VAL A 59 9.74 2.45 1.13
C VAL A 59 8.68 1.95 0.14
N GLU A 60 8.91 0.82 -0.50
CA GLU A 60 7.97 0.22 -1.46
C GLU A 60 6.61 -0.04 -0.81
N TYR A 61 6.61 -0.71 0.32
CA TYR A 61 5.37 -1.00 1.04
C TYR A 61 4.78 0.22 1.75
N GLY A 62 5.60 1.24 2.05
CA GLY A 62 5.12 2.54 2.49
C GLY A 62 4.21 3.20 1.44
N VAL A 63 4.63 3.19 0.18
CA VAL A 63 3.82 3.70 -0.93
C VAL A 63 2.56 2.84 -1.14
N LEU A 64 2.68 1.51 -1.08
CA LEU A 64 1.52 0.62 -1.18
C LEU A 64 0.51 0.90 -0.06
N GLY A 65 0.97 1.11 1.17
CA GLY A 65 0.13 1.48 2.33
C GLY A 65 -0.64 2.78 2.11
N VAL A 66 -0.02 3.80 1.52
CA VAL A 66 -0.69 5.05 1.12
C VAL A 66 -1.79 4.76 0.09
N CYS A 67 -1.46 4.01 -0.97
CA CYS A 67 -2.42 3.66 -2.03
C CYS A 67 -3.62 2.89 -1.47
N CYS A 68 -3.38 1.85 -0.68
CA CYS A 68 -4.42 1.05 -0.03
C CYS A 68 -5.28 1.89 0.91
N TYR A 69 -4.67 2.74 1.76
CA TYR A 69 -5.43 3.62 2.65
C TYR A 69 -6.39 4.52 1.86
N ARG A 70 -5.92 5.14 0.78
CA ARG A 70 -6.75 6.01 -0.05
C ARG A 70 -7.89 5.24 -0.71
N ALA A 71 -7.63 4.04 -1.23
CA ALA A 71 -8.64 3.19 -1.84
C ALA A 71 -9.72 2.79 -0.83
N PHE A 72 -9.35 2.29 0.35
CA PHE A 72 -10.30 1.93 1.40
C PHE A 72 -11.06 3.13 1.96
N ARG A 73 -10.38 4.28 2.09
CA ARG A 73 -10.99 5.49 2.66
C ARG A 73 -12.02 6.13 1.75
N TRP A 74 -11.79 6.13 0.43
CA TRP A 74 -12.55 6.92 -0.52
C TRP A 74 -13.36 6.12 -1.54
N ALA A 75 -13.08 4.82 -1.72
CA ALA A 75 -13.66 4.02 -2.80
C ALA A 75 -14.20 2.64 -2.38
N ALA A 76 -14.22 2.30 -1.09
CA ALA A 76 -14.65 0.97 -0.63
C ALA A 76 -15.92 1.00 0.23
N GLY A 77 -16.66 2.10 0.23
CA GLY A 77 -17.90 2.28 0.99
C GLY A 77 -17.69 2.67 2.45
N ALA A 78 -18.75 3.06 3.14
CA ALA A 78 -18.71 3.68 4.45
C ALA A 78 -18.12 2.79 5.55
N THR A 79 -18.37 1.49 5.51
CA THR A 79 -17.83 0.55 6.50
C THR A 79 -16.32 0.40 6.35
N ALA A 80 -15.82 0.21 5.14
CA ALA A 80 -14.39 0.11 4.87
C ALA A 80 -13.69 1.44 5.17
N ALA A 81 -14.31 2.58 4.85
CA ALA A 81 -13.75 3.89 5.14
C ALA A 81 -13.49 4.15 6.63
N ARG A 82 -14.34 3.60 7.52
CA ARG A 82 -14.13 3.69 8.98
C ARG A 82 -12.94 2.86 9.47
N HIS A 83 -12.62 1.79 8.76
CA HIS A 83 -11.53 0.86 9.10
C HIS A 83 -10.35 0.96 8.12
N ALA A 84 -10.31 2.02 7.30
CA ALA A 84 -9.36 2.16 6.20
C ALA A 84 -7.90 2.01 6.63
N LEU A 85 -7.53 2.53 7.81
CA LEU A 85 -6.18 2.40 8.35
C LEU A 85 -5.79 0.93 8.58
N VAL A 86 -6.64 0.20 9.30
CA VAL A 86 -6.37 -1.22 9.61
C VAL A 86 -6.40 -2.06 8.33
N LEU A 87 -7.39 -1.84 7.47
CA LEU A 87 -7.52 -2.56 6.20
C LEU A 87 -6.33 -2.34 5.29
N ALA A 88 -5.81 -1.11 5.21
CA ALA A 88 -4.63 -0.80 4.42
C ALA A 88 -3.38 -1.53 4.93
N ILE A 89 -3.14 -1.51 6.24
CA ILE A 89 -2.00 -2.18 6.85
C ILE A 89 -2.10 -3.70 6.63
N VAL A 90 -3.27 -4.29 6.92
CA VAL A 90 -3.48 -5.73 6.78
C VAL A 90 -3.35 -6.18 5.33
N ALA A 91 -3.97 -5.46 4.38
CA ALA A 91 -3.89 -5.81 2.97
C ALA A 91 -2.45 -5.71 2.43
N SER A 92 -1.73 -4.63 2.77
CA SER A 92 -0.34 -4.46 2.33
C SER A 92 0.60 -5.48 2.98
N SER A 93 0.44 -5.76 4.28
CA SER A 93 1.23 -6.78 4.99
C SER A 93 0.98 -8.19 4.44
N PHE A 94 -0.28 -8.51 4.13
CA PHE A 94 -0.61 -9.79 3.49
C PHE A 94 0.03 -9.90 2.10
N TYR A 95 0.00 -8.82 1.33
CA TYR A 95 0.68 -8.79 0.03
C TYR A 95 2.19 -8.98 0.18
N GLY A 96 2.85 -8.33 1.17
CA GLY A 96 4.26 -8.54 1.48
C GLY A 96 4.57 -10.00 1.82
N MET A 97 3.72 -10.64 2.62
CA MET A 97 3.89 -12.08 2.91
C MET A 97 3.83 -12.93 1.62
N THR A 98 2.91 -12.62 0.70
CA THR A 98 2.83 -13.34 -0.58
C THR A 98 4.03 -13.05 -1.48
N ASP A 99 4.58 -11.84 -1.42
CA ASP A 99 5.78 -11.46 -2.15
C ASP A 99 7.02 -12.22 -1.65
N GLU A 100 7.20 -12.32 -0.32
CA GLU A 100 8.27 -13.13 0.27
C GLU A 100 8.18 -14.62 -0.12
N ILE A 101 6.96 -15.17 -0.12
CA ILE A 101 6.74 -16.54 -0.60
C ILE A 101 7.11 -16.65 -2.08
N HIS A 102 6.73 -15.66 -2.90
CA HIS A 102 7.09 -15.63 -4.32
C HIS A 102 8.61 -15.58 -4.52
N GLN A 103 9.30 -14.68 -3.80
CA GLN A 103 10.77 -14.54 -3.88
C GLN A 103 11.51 -15.82 -3.53
N ALA A 104 10.98 -16.66 -2.61
CA ALA A 104 11.56 -17.97 -2.29
C ALA A 104 11.64 -18.93 -3.50
N PHE A 105 10.86 -18.68 -4.55
CA PHE A 105 10.88 -19.45 -5.80
C PHE A 105 11.67 -18.78 -6.94
N VAL A 106 12.11 -17.52 -6.75
CA VAL A 106 12.89 -16.80 -7.75
C VAL A 106 14.38 -17.14 -7.57
N PRO A 107 15.07 -17.64 -8.61
CA PRO A 107 16.49 -17.93 -8.53
C PRO A 107 17.31 -16.71 -8.08
N PHE A 108 18.28 -16.92 -7.21
CA PHE A 108 19.20 -15.90 -6.69
C PHE A 108 18.55 -14.80 -5.82
N ARG A 109 17.27 -14.99 -5.40
CA ARG A 109 16.62 -14.14 -4.40
C ARG A 109 16.62 -14.86 -3.04
N GLU A 110 16.78 -14.06 -1.98
CA GLU A 110 16.66 -14.55 -0.60
C GLU A 110 15.36 -14.03 0.00
N SER A 111 14.44 -14.94 0.33
CA SER A 111 13.25 -14.61 1.10
C SER A 111 13.58 -14.46 2.58
N SER A 112 13.09 -13.43 3.24
CA SER A 112 13.40 -13.12 4.63
C SER A 112 12.18 -12.64 5.40
N TRP A 113 11.88 -13.27 6.52
CA TRP A 113 10.81 -12.79 7.41
C TRP A 113 11.04 -11.34 7.91
N LEU A 114 12.31 -10.88 7.93
CA LEU A 114 12.64 -9.50 8.28
C LEU A 114 12.23 -8.52 7.18
N ASP A 115 12.18 -8.96 5.93
CA ASP A 115 11.71 -8.13 4.82
C ASP A 115 10.19 -7.98 4.89
N TRP A 116 9.46 -9.05 5.20
CA TRP A 116 8.03 -8.95 5.52
C TRP A 116 7.76 -8.01 6.72
N VAL A 117 8.60 -8.02 7.75
CA VAL A 117 8.47 -7.06 8.86
C VAL A 117 8.71 -5.62 8.36
N ALA A 118 9.72 -5.39 7.51
CA ALA A 118 9.97 -4.08 6.90
C ALA A 118 8.78 -3.62 6.04
N ASP A 119 8.18 -4.52 5.26
CA ASP A 119 6.97 -4.28 4.47
C ASP A 119 5.80 -3.83 5.35
N THR A 120 5.57 -4.57 6.43
CA THR A 120 4.47 -4.27 7.37
C THR A 120 4.66 -2.91 8.06
N VAL A 121 5.89 -2.61 8.48
CA VAL A 121 6.25 -1.33 9.09
C VAL A 121 6.11 -0.20 8.08
N GLY A 122 6.62 -0.39 6.86
CA GLY A 122 6.49 0.58 5.78
C GLY A 122 5.02 0.88 5.48
N ALA A 123 4.20 -0.15 5.29
CA ALA A 123 2.77 -0.03 5.04
C ALA A 123 2.05 0.73 6.18
N ALA A 124 2.39 0.43 7.43
CA ALA A 124 1.83 1.14 8.59
C ALA A 124 2.23 2.62 8.58
N MET A 125 3.48 2.94 8.30
CA MET A 125 3.96 4.33 8.22
C MET A 125 3.24 5.11 7.12
N GLY A 126 3.11 4.53 5.92
CA GLY A 126 2.42 5.14 4.80
C GLY A 126 0.93 5.38 5.07
N ALA A 127 0.24 4.36 5.59
CA ALA A 127 -1.18 4.44 5.92
C ALA A 127 -1.45 5.45 7.06
N VAL A 128 -0.64 5.45 8.13
CA VAL A 128 -0.76 6.41 9.24
C VAL A 128 -0.48 7.84 8.76
N GLY A 129 0.56 8.04 7.96
CA GLY A 129 0.86 9.35 7.37
C GLY A 129 -0.32 9.88 6.56
N SER A 130 -0.88 9.05 5.69
CA SER A 130 -2.04 9.40 4.86
C SER A 130 -3.30 9.70 5.71
N ASN A 131 -3.54 8.92 6.77
CA ASN A 131 -4.66 9.14 7.69
C ASN A 131 -4.55 10.49 8.42
N ARG A 132 -3.36 10.85 8.92
CA ARG A 132 -3.12 12.13 9.59
C ARG A 132 -3.31 13.32 8.65
N MET A 133 -2.85 13.20 7.40
CA MET A 133 -3.05 14.25 6.39
C MET A 133 -4.54 14.44 6.07
N SER A 134 -5.30 13.36 5.92
CA SER A 134 -6.74 13.41 5.67
C SER A 134 -7.50 14.09 6.83
N GLY A 135 -7.14 13.83 8.08
CA GLY A 135 -7.75 14.47 9.25
C GLY A 135 -7.51 15.98 9.27
N ARG A 136 -6.29 16.43 8.97
CA ARG A 136 -5.95 17.88 8.94
C ARG A 136 -6.69 18.64 7.85
N VAL A 137 -6.89 18.03 6.68
CA VAL A 137 -7.65 18.67 5.59
C VAL A 137 -9.11 18.89 6.00
N THR A 138 -9.71 17.93 6.70
CA THR A 138 -11.08 18.06 7.20
C THR A 138 -11.21 19.16 8.26
N GLU A 139 -10.24 19.29 9.17
CA GLU A 139 -10.22 20.33 10.22
C GLU A 139 -9.98 21.74 9.64
N ALA A 140 -9.18 21.84 8.57
CA ALA A 140 -8.90 23.13 7.90
C ALA A 140 -10.05 23.63 7.01
N GLY A 141 -11.14 22.89 6.87
CA GLY A 141 -12.29 23.28 6.05
C GLY A 141 -11.99 23.42 4.54
N LEU A 142 -10.89 22.85 4.08
CA LEU A 142 -10.52 22.84 2.67
C LEU A 142 -11.27 21.72 1.94
N PRO A 143 -11.81 21.98 0.73
CA PRO A 143 -12.61 21.02 -0.04
C PRO A 143 -11.81 19.79 -0.47
#